data_8aa93c2b03c243b9093e6b79be1d3a77
#
_entry.id   8aa93c2b03c243b9093e6b79be1d3a77
#
_cell.length_a   1.000
_cell.length_b   1.000
_cell.length_c   1.000
_cell.angle_alpha   90.00
_cell.angle_beta   90.00
_cell.angle_gamma   90.00
#
_symmetry.space_group_name_H-M   'P 1'
#
loop_
_entity.id
_entity.type
_entity.pdbx_description
1 polymer ?
#
loop_
_entity_poly.entity_id
_entity_poly.type
_entity_poly.pdbx_seq_one_letter_code
_entity_poly.pdbx_strand_id
1 'polypeptide(L)'
;MQNENDKATNGAIARRSLLAAAGGLALTPLAGALASTQAQATSHTMAADQGRRKLGSLEVSSIGMGVQNMHRAYPTTIPNRSEMLNIIRTAFDHGVTFFDTAEVYGPHECERILGEAIASFRDEVVITSKFGFDVDFETGERRGGRNSKPEHIKQAVEGMLKRLSTDRIDLLYQHRVDPEVPIEDVAGAVKDLMDEGKVLHWGMSEMGLKTLRRAHAVLPVTAVQSEYSMLWRGPEQDVLATCEELGIGFVPWSPLGVGFLNGAIDARTRFAEGDFRSLEGRFQPENLPHNLALVELVKNWAVRKGMQPGQIALAWLMAQKPWIVPIPGTTQMAHMLENIGSTAVEFTDEEIAELDKAVRAIEIKGARLPDVVQAMSGVEAPEKS
;
A
#
# COMPACT_ATOMS: atom_id res chain seq x y z
N MET A 1 12.80 -62.81 -13.04
CA MET A 1 12.52 -63.12 -14.44
C MET A 1 12.56 -61.78 -15.13
N GLN A 2 13.70 -61.30 -15.60
CA GLN A 2 14.25 -61.56 -16.96
C GLN A 2 13.33 -60.92 -17.99
N ASN A 3 13.70 -60.07 -18.92
CA ASN A 3 14.97 -59.67 -19.55
C ASN A 3 14.58 -58.48 -20.44
N GLU A 4 15.35 -57.46 -20.52
CA GLU A 4 16.46 -57.17 -21.46
C GLU A 4 16.10 -56.87 -22.92
N ASN A 5 16.71 -55.77 -23.34
CA ASN A 5 17.40 -55.51 -24.61
C ASN A 5 16.57 -55.03 -25.82
N ASP A 6 17.04 -54.22 -26.72
CA ASP A 6 18.32 -53.55 -26.97
C ASP A 6 18.21 -52.70 -28.26
N LYS A 7 19.11 -51.73 -28.42
CA LYS A 7 19.78 -51.21 -29.65
C LYS A 7 19.03 -50.30 -30.63
N ALA A 8 19.39 -49.07 -30.73
CA ALA A 8 20.55 -48.46 -31.43
C ALA A 8 20.66 -48.72 -32.95
N THR A 9 20.73 -47.62 -33.70
CA THR A 9 21.63 -47.38 -34.86
C THR A 9 21.37 -46.01 -35.45
N ASN A 10 22.24 -45.09 -35.36
CA ASN A 10 23.29 -44.59 -36.26
C ASN A 10 22.90 -44.37 -37.73
N GLY A 11 23.18 -43.13 -38.22
CA GLY A 11 23.21 -42.80 -39.64
C GLY A 11 23.70 -41.36 -39.87
N ALA A 12 25.01 -41.19 -39.86
CA ALA A 12 25.73 -39.98 -40.30
C ALA A 12 25.98 -40.02 -41.81
N ILE A 13 26.59 -38.97 -42.36
CA ILE A 13 27.21 -38.78 -43.69
C ILE A 13 26.34 -37.91 -44.64
N ALA A 14 26.81 -36.89 -45.34
CA ALA A 14 28.16 -36.41 -45.67
C ALA A 14 28.13 -35.00 -46.30
N ARG A 15 29.26 -34.42 -46.23
CA ARG A 15 29.77 -33.21 -46.91
C ARG A 15 29.63 -33.26 -48.45
N ARG A 16 29.56 -32.05 -49.07
CA ARG A 16 30.47 -31.67 -50.17
C ARG A 16 30.24 -30.20 -50.60
N SER A 17 31.24 -29.47 -50.51
CA SER A 17 31.92 -28.37 -51.12
C SER A 17 31.81 -28.23 -52.64
N LEU A 18 31.93 -26.98 -53.15
CA LEU A 18 32.81 -26.49 -54.24
C LEU A 18 32.40 -25.06 -54.58
N LEU A 19 33.21 -24.04 -54.29
CA LEU A 19 34.26 -23.42 -55.09
C LEU A 19 33.78 -22.72 -56.39
N ALA A 20 33.93 -21.43 -56.56
CA ALA A 20 34.95 -20.58 -57.16
C ALA A 20 34.29 -19.27 -57.59
N ALA A 21 34.84 -18.13 -57.69
CA ALA A 21 36.12 -17.45 -57.64
C ALA A 21 35.98 -16.14 -58.40
N ALA A 22 36.89 -15.20 -58.12
CA ALA A 22 37.25 -13.99 -58.83
C ALA A 22 36.38 -12.76 -58.54
N GLY A 23 36.82 -11.58 -58.10
CA GLY A 23 38.13 -10.96 -58.22
C GLY A 23 37.87 -9.44 -58.34
N GLY A 24 38.50 -8.64 -57.51
CA GLY A 24 38.40 -7.16 -57.64
C GLY A 24 39.06 -6.47 -56.46
N LEU A 25 40.33 -6.14 -56.63
CA LEU A 25 41.08 -5.22 -55.73
C LEU A 25 40.55 -3.80 -55.82
N ALA A 26 40.36 -3.12 -54.71
CA ALA A 26 40.46 -1.68 -54.62
C ALA A 26 40.83 -1.30 -53.15
N LEU A 27 41.75 -0.41 -53.07
CA LEU A 27 42.55 0.14 -52.01
C LEU A 27 41.78 0.73 -50.84
N THR A 28 42.30 0.49 -49.64
CA THR A 28 41.97 1.16 -48.37
C THR A 28 42.36 2.63 -48.33
N PRO A 29 41.67 3.44 -47.47
CA PRO A 29 42.50 4.07 -46.42
C PRO A 29 41.97 3.74 -45.00
N LEU A 30 42.93 3.51 -44.11
CA LEU A 30 42.78 3.49 -42.65
C LEU A 30 42.17 4.79 -42.16
N ALA A 31 41.01 4.73 -41.53
CA ALA A 31 40.54 5.75 -40.61
C ALA A 31 40.18 5.07 -39.29
N GLY A 32 40.91 5.44 -38.25
CA GLY A 32 40.76 4.90 -36.92
C GLY A 32 39.34 5.12 -36.38
N ALA A 33 38.68 4.04 -36.07
CA ALA A 33 37.44 4.07 -35.31
C ALA A 33 37.78 4.06 -33.83
N LEU A 34 37.74 5.23 -33.19
CA LEU A 34 37.59 5.37 -31.75
C LEU A 34 36.19 4.78 -31.40
N ALA A 35 36.22 3.61 -30.80
CA ALA A 35 35.01 3.04 -30.21
C ALA A 35 34.65 3.90 -28.99
N SER A 36 33.75 4.84 -29.19
CA SER A 36 33.02 5.47 -28.11
C SER A 36 32.03 4.44 -27.56
N THR A 37 32.35 3.83 -26.43
CA THR A 37 31.39 3.16 -25.56
C THR A 37 30.39 4.21 -25.07
N GLN A 38 29.34 4.44 -25.84
CA GLN A 38 28.12 5.06 -25.33
C GLN A 38 27.53 4.10 -24.31
N ALA A 39 27.73 4.41 -23.01
CA ALA A 39 26.88 3.93 -21.97
C ALA A 39 25.45 4.33 -22.38
N GLN A 40 24.63 3.35 -22.73
CA GLN A 40 23.18 3.54 -22.82
C GLN A 40 22.71 3.90 -21.42
N ALA A 41 22.63 5.19 -21.14
CA ALA A 41 21.75 5.68 -20.11
C ALA A 41 20.34 5.21 -20.53
N THR A 42 19.81 4.21 -19.86
CA THR A 42 18.40 3.88 -19.88
C THR A 42 17.69 5.14 -19.38
N SER A 43 17.19 5.94 -20.33
CA SER A 43 16.23 6.97 -20.01
C SER A 43 15.00 6.25 -19.44
N HIS A 44 14.87 6.23 -18.12
CA HIS A 44 13.59 6.02 -17.49
C HIS A 44 12.68 7.14 -18.02
N THR A 45 11.87 6.84 -18.98
CA THR A 45 10.71 7.65 -19.34
C THR A 45 9.89 7.69 -18.08
N MET A 46 9.96 8.81 -17.35
CA MET A 46 9.07 9.09 -16.23
C MET A 46 7.66 8.81 -16.73
N ALA A 47 7.00 7.80 -16.14
CA ALA A 47 5.61 7.53 -16.42
C ALA A 47 4.81 8.81 -16.16
N ALA A 48 3.70 8.99 -16.87
CA ALA A 48 2.85 10.17 -16.84
C ALA A 48 2.68 10.65 -15.38
N ASP A 49 2.82 11.93 -15.16
CA ASP A 49 2.67 12.58 -13.86
C ASP A 49 1.35 12.13 -13.23
N GLN A 50 1.42 11.18 -12.28
CA GLN A 50 0.27 10.63 -11.59
C GLN A 50 -0.34 11.65 -10.62
N GLY A 51 0.11 12.90 -10.69
CA GLY A 51 -0.24 13.98 -9.80
C GLY A 51 0.43 13.84 -8.44
N ARG A 52 0.47 14.96 -7.73
CA ARG A 52 1.00 15.03 -6.36
C ARG A 52 -0.08 15.52 -5.41
N ARG A 53 -0.07 15.02 -4.18
CA ARG A 53 -0.96 15.46 -3.10
C ARG A 53 -0.18 15.78 -1.85
N LYS A 54 -0.77 16.58 -0.99
CA LYS A 54 -0.15 16.94 0.29
C LYS A 54 -0.88 16.28 1.45
N LEU A 55 -0.10 15.64 2.30
CA LEU A 55 -0.50 15.21 3.64
C LEU A 55 0.11 16.20 4.62
N GLY A 56 -0.66 17.21 5.04
CA GLY A 56 -0.10 18.36 5.74
C GLY A 56 1.00 19.04 4.91
N SER A 57 2.24 19.06 5.44
CA SER A 57 3.42 19.58 4.72
C SER A 57 4.11 18.57 3.81
N LEU A 58 3.80 17.29 3.94
CA LEU A 58 4.45 16.20 3.21
C LEU A 58 3.81 16.02 1.83
N GLU A 59 4.63 16.08 0.77
CA GLU A 59 4.18 15.83 -0.59
C GLU A 59 4.43 14.37 -1.01
N VAL A 60 3.40 13.74 -1.58
CA VAL A 60 3.41 12.33 -1.99
C VAL A 60 2.71 12.14 -3.34
N SER A 61 2.85 10.97 -3.98
CA SER A 61 2.03 10.59 -5.14
C SER A 61 0.54 10.56 -4.76
N SER A 62 -0.35 10.83 -5.72
CA SER A 62 -1.82 10.88 -5.50
C SER A 62 -2.41 9.58 -4.99
N ILE A 63 -1.74 8.46 -5.25
CA ILE A 63 -2.04 7.14 -4.71
C ILE A 63 -0.76 6.56 -4.11
N GLY A 64 -0.87 5.92 -2.96
CA GLY A 64 0.21 5.17 -2.35
C GLY A 64 0.05 3.66 -2.55
N MET A 65 0.94 2.88 -1.96
CA MET A 65 0.91 1.43 -1.98
C MET A 65 1.09 0.85 -0.57
N GLY A 66 0.08 0.12 -0.07
CA GLY A 66 0.20 -0.67 1.14
C GLY A 66 0.87 -2.02 0.88
N VAL A 67 1.89 -2.38 1.68
CA VAL A 67 2.62 -3.64 1.51
C VAL A 67 2.22 -4.72 2.52
N GLN A 68 1.18 -4.50 3.33
CA GLN A 68 0.74 -5.41 4.39
C GLN A 68 0.57 -6.86 3.94
N ASN A 69 0.11 -7.08 2.70
CA ASN A 69 -0.23 -8.39 2.18
C ASN A 69 0.96 -9.15 1.57
N MET A 70 2.12 -8.52 1.42
CA MET A 70 3.26 -9.09 0.69
C MET A 70 3.91 -10.28 1.38
N HIS A 71 3.64 -10.50 2.66
CA HIS A 71 4.03 -11.69 3.39
C HIS A 71 2.87 -12.69 3.58
N ARG A 72 1.62 -12.26 3.46
CA ARG A 72 0.47 -13.12 3.76
C ARG A 72 0.21 -14.13 2.65
N ALA A 73 0.06 -15.40 3.04
CA ALA A 73 -0.58 -16.39 2.21
C ALA A 73 -2.10 -16.20 2.28
N TYR A 74 -2.69 -15.76 1.18
CA TYR A 74 -4.14 -15.94 0.97
C TYR A 74 -4.38 -17.33 0.37
N PRO A 75 -5.56 -17.94 0.57
CA PRO A 75 -5.84 -19.27 0.02
C PRO A 75 -5.61 -19.41 -1.47
N THR A 76 -5.66 -18.31 -2.22
CA THR A 76 -5.50 -18.25 -3.67
C THR A 76 -4.13 -17.75 -4.14
N THR A 77 -3.30 -17.21 -3.24
CA THR A 77 -2.02 -16.58 -3.64
C THR A 77 -1.01 -16.72 -2.51
N ILE A 78 0.07 -17.43 -2.76
CA ILE A 78 1.26 -17.42 -1.88
C ILE A 78 2.21 -16.38 -2.47
N PRO A 79 2.51 -15.26 -1.77
CA PRO A 79 3.42 -14.26 -2.27
C PRO A 79 4.82 -14.83 -2.46
N ASN A 80 5.37 -14.63 -3.65
CA ASN A 80 6.77 -14.90 -3.93
C ASN A 80 7.57 -13.64 -3.66
N ARG A 81 8.63 -13.71 -2.84
CA ARG A 81 9.45 -12.55 -2.46
C ARG A 81 9.95 -11.75 -3.67
N SER A 82 10.49 -12.43 -4.70
CA SER A 82 10.99 -11.74 -5.88
C SER A 82 9.90 -11.02 -6.67
N GLU A 83 8.70 -11.56 -6.69
CA GLU A 83 7.54 -10.89 -7.30
C GLU A 83 7.10 -9.67 -6.49
N MET A 84 7.14 -9.75 -5.14
CA MET A 84 6.82 -8.62 -4.27
C MET A 84 7.81 -7.47 -4.48
N LEU A 85 9.11 -7.77 -4.55
CA LEU A 85 10.13 -6.77 -4.87
C LEU A 85 9.88 -6.13 -6.24
N ASN A 86 9.54 -6.94 -7.25
CA ASN A 86 9.23 -6.45 -8.58
C ASN A 86 7.98 -5.56 -8.61
N ILE A 87 6.92 -5.92 -7.88
CA ILE A 87 5.70 -5.11 -7.79
C ILE A 87 6.02 -3.72 -7.20
N ILE A 88 6.79 -3.64 -6.12
CA ILE A 88 7.17 -2.36 -5.50
C ILE A 88 7.98 -1.50 -6.46
N ARG A 89 9.00 -2.09 -7.12
CA ARG A 89 9.84 -1.39 -8.10
C ARG A 89 9.03 -0.91 -9.29
N THR A 90 8.16 -1.75 -9.82
CA THR A 90 7.27 -1.38 -10.92
C THR A 90 6.29 -0.29 -10.49
N ALA A 91 5.77 -0.29 -9.25
CA ALA A 91 4.93 0.79 -8.74
C ALA A 91 5.70 2.12 -8.73
N PHE A 92 6.95 2.13 -8.28
CA PHE A 92 7.82 3.31 -8.35
C PHE A 92 8.05 3.77 -9.80
N ASP A 93 8.38 2.86 -10.71
CA ASP A 93 8.55 3.16 -12.15
C ASP A 93 7.29 3.77 -12.78
N HIS A 94 6.11 3.53 -12.19
CA HIS A 94 4.82 4.11 -12.58
C HIS A 94 4.41 5.32 -11.72
N GLY A 95 5.34 5.93 -11.00
CA GLY A 95 5.15 7.21 -10.30
C GLY A 95 4.64 7.12 -8.87
N VAL A 96 4.48 5.93 -8.29
CA VAL A 96 4.16 5.78 -6.85
C VAL A 96 5.39 6.11 -6.02
N THR A 97 5.25 7.11 -5.15
CA THR A 97 6.34 7.53 -4.25
C THR A 97 5.96 7.40 -2.77
N PHE A 98 4.79 6.85 -2.45
CA PHE A 98 4.27 6.72 -1.10
C PHE A 98 4.02 5.25 -0.76
N PHE A 99 4.82 4.67 0.15
CA PHE A 99 4.74 3.25 0.52
C PHE A 99 4.45 3.10 2.00
N ASP A 100 3.45 2.27 2.33
CA ASP A 100 2.96 2.08 3.69
C ASP A 100 3.21 0.66 4.20
N THR A 101 3.91 0.55 5.35
CA THR A 101 4.16 -0.69 6.08
C THR A 101 3.88 -0.52 7.58
N ALA A 102 4.20 -1.53 8.39
CA ALA A 102 4.19 -1.51 9.85
C ALA A 102 5.05 -2.64 10.42
N GLU A 103 5.54 -2.48 11.66
CA GLU A 103 6.30 -3.52 12.38
C GLU A 103 5.55 -4.84 12.51
N VAL A 104 4.22 -4.78 12.65
CA VAL A 104 3.37 -5.97 12.84
C VAL A 104 3.02 -6.70 11.55
N TYR A 105 3.47 -6.19 10.39
CA TYR A 105 3.16 -6.83 9.12
C TYR A 105 4.16 -7.92 8.78
N GLY A 106 3.67 -9.16 8.80
CA GLY A 106 4.43 -10.28 8.39
C GLY A 106 5.18 -11.16 9.38
N PRO A 107 5.21 -11.00 10.70
CA PRO A 107 5.69 -9.83 11.40
C PRO A 107 7.10 -9.42 10.90
N HIS A 108 7.37 -8.14 10.86
CA HIS A 108 8.64 -7.55 10.41
C HIS A 108 9.00 -7.77 8.92
N GLU A 109 8.45 -8.80 8.27
CA GLU A 109 8.89 -9.22 6.94
C GLU A 109 8.49 -8.22 5.84
N CYS A 110 7.33 -7.55 5.99
CA CYS A 110 6.92 -6.54 5.02
C CYS A 110 7.86 -5.32 5.02
N GLU A 111 8.44 -4.95 6.17
CA GLU A 111 9.47 -3.92 6.22
C GLU A 111 10.76 -4.35 5.53
N ARG A 112 11.19 -5.62 5.70
CA ARG A 112 12.38 -6.15 4.99
C ARG A 112 12.17 -6.20 3.48
N ILE A 113 10.99 -6.61 3.02
CA ILE A 113 10.64 -6.62 1.60
C ILE A 113 10.67 -5.20 1.04
N LEU A 114 10.04 -4.24 1.73
CA LEU A 114 10.02 -2.85 1.29
C LEU A 114 11.44 -2.27 1.24
N GLY A 115 12.23 -2.40 2.32
CA GLY A 115 13.59 -1.89 2.38
C GLY A 115 14.49 -2.44 1.26
N GLU A 116 14.42 -3.75 0.97
CA GLU A 116 15.16 -4.35 -0.13
C GLU A 116 14.69 -3.84 -1.51
N ALA A 117 13.39 -3.64 -1.67
CA ALA A 117 12.85 -3.19 -2.95
C ALA A 117 13.29 -1.79 -3.31
N ILE A 118 13.29 -0.86 -2.34
CA ILE A 118 13.52 0.58 -2.55
C ILE A 118 14.97 1.01 -2.39
N ALA A 119 15.89 0.11 -2.06
CA ALA A 119 17.27 0.44 -1.72
C ALA A 119 17.99 1.33 -2.75
N SER A 120 17.67 1.18 -4.05
CA SER A 120 18.29 1.97 -5.13
C SER A 120 17.64 3.34 -5.37
N PHE A 121 16.47 3.60 -4.80
CA PHE A 121 15.71 4.85 -4.96
C PHE A 121 15.10 5.36 -3.64
N ARG A 122 15.73 5.03 -2.50
CA ARG A 122 15.24 5.39 -1.16
C ARG A 122 14.98 6.89 -0.99
N ASP A 123 15.80 7.73 -1.56
CA ASP A 123 15.69 9.19 -1.45
C ASP A 123 14.59 9.80 -2.34
N GLU A 124 14.00 9.01 -3.21
CA GLU A 124 12.94 9.44 -4.13
C GLU A 124 11.54 9.07 -3.63
N VAL A 125 11.44 8.37 -2.48
CA VAL A 125 10.19 7.87 -1.94
C VAL A 125 9.96 8.29 -0.48
N VAL A 126 8.69 8.33 -0.11
CA VAL A 126 8.20 8.49 1.24
C VAL A 126 7.80 7.13 1.79
N ILE A 127 8.47 6.68 2.85
CA ILE A 127 8.13 5.44 3.55
C ILE A 127 7.36 5.77 4.83
N THR A 128 6.32 4.99 5.09
CA THR A 128 5.67 5.01 6.40
C THR A 128 5.85 3.68 7.10
N SER A 129 5.99 3.70 8.42
CA SER A 129 5.84 2.54 9.28
C SER A 129 5.04 2.90 10.54
N LYS A 130 4.72 1.91 11.36
CA LYS A 130 3.79 2.09 12.48
C LYS A 130 4.27 1.33 13.70
N PHE A 131 4.27 2.00 14.87
CA PHE A 131 4.50 1.43 16.19
C PHE A 131 3.21 1.35 17.01
N GLY A 132 3.26 0.74 18.18
CA GLY A 132 2.22 0.84 19.19
C GLY A 132 1.53 -0.45 19.56
N PHE A 133 1.81 -1.56 18.90
CA PHE A 133 1.49 -2.88 19.43
C PHE A 133 2.61 -3.41 20.33
N ASP A 134 2.24 -4.26 21.31
CA ASP A 134 3.25 -4.96 22.09
C ASP A 134 3.81 -6.13 21.27
N VAL A 135 5.00 -5.91 20.72
CA VAL A 135 5.67 -6.84 19.80
C VAL A 135 7.03 -7.20 20.37
N ASP A 136 7.38 -8.46 20.31
CA ASP A 136 8.75 -8.91 20.55
C ASP A 136 9.66 -8.40 19.42
N PHE A 137 10.69 -7.63 19.76
CA PHE A 137 11.54 -6.97 18.76
C PHE A 137 12.45 -7.94 17.99
N GLU A 138 12.72 -9.12 18.52
CA GLU A 138 13.56 -10.13 17.87
C GLU A 138 12.72 -11.03 16.95
N THR A 139 11.62 -11.57 17.49
CA THR A 139 10.79 -12.54 16.78
C THR A 139 9.64 -11.92 15.99
N GLY A 140 9.21 -10.71 16.36
CA GLY A 140 8.01 -10.07 15.85
C GLY A 140 6.72 -10.62 16.42
N GLU A 141 6.77 -11.55 17.38
CA GLU A 141 5.60 -12.13 18.00
C GLU A 141 4.79 -11.06 18.74
N ARG A 142 3.48 -11.06 18.52
CA ARG A 142 2.55 -10.19 19.25
C ARG A 142 2.27 -10.77 20.62
N ARG A 143 2.65 -10.02 21.67
CA ARG A 143 2.40 -10.38 23.07
C ARG A 143 0.98 -10.08 23.53
N GLY A 144 0.18 -9.46 22.64
CA GLY A 144 -1.17 -8.97 22.93
C GLY A 144 -1.13 -7.57 23.55
N GLY A 145 -2.17 -6.78 23.24
CA GLY A 145 -2.24 -5.40 23.76
C GLY A 145 -1.47 -4.38 22.91
N ARG A 146 -1.25 -3.21 23.53
CA ARG A 146 -0.57 -2.05 22.97
C ARG A 146 0.53 -1.61 23.90
N ASN A 147 1.58 -1.01 23.34
CA ASN A 147 2.67 -0.47 24.10
C ASN A 147 3.21 0.79 23.39
N SER A 148 2.79 1.95 23.87
CA SER A 148 3.26 3.24 23.39
C SER A 148 4.12 3.99 24.41
N LYS A 149 4.78 3.25 25.33
CA LYS A 149 5.73 3.85 26.26
C LYS A 149 6.93 4.40 25.50
N PRO A 150 7.49 5.56 25.90
CA PRO A 150 8.60 6.23 25.22
C PRO A 150 9.77 5.32 24.88
N GLU A 151 10.21 4.48 25.82
CA GLU A 151 11.31 3.54 25.63
C GLU A 151 10.99 2.46 24.58
N HIS A 152 9.74 1.99 24.55
CA HIS A 152 9.28 1.01 23.55
C HIS A 152 9.23 1.62 22.16
N ILE A 153 8.72 2.85 22.02
CA ILE A 153 8.67 3.59 20.76
C ILE A 153 10.08 3.73 20.17
N LYS A 154 11.05 4.14 20.98
CA LYS A 154 12.44 4.32 20.54
C LYS A 154 13.06 3.00 20.07
N GLN A 155 12.83 1.90 20.79
CA GLN A 155 13.30 0.57 20.40
C GLN A 155 12.62 0.07 19.11
N ALA A 156 11.31 0.28 18.98
CA ALA A 156 10.56 -0.08 17.78
C ALA A 156 11.14 0.61 16.52
N VAL A 157 11.40 1.93 16.62
CA VAL A 157 11.97 2.71 15.50
C VAL A 157 13.38 2.22 15.14
N GLU A 158 14.25 1.94 16.12
CA GLU A 158 15.57 1.33 15.84
C GLU A 158 15.44 0.00 15.08
N GLY A 159 14.46 -0.81 15.45
CA GLY A 159 14.15 -2.05 14.75
C GLY A 159 13.66 -1.81 13.31
N MET A 160 12.76 -0.84 13.12
CA MET A 160 12.22 -0.46 11.80
C MET A 160 13.34 0.03 10.87
N LEU A 161 14.20 0.92 11.33
CA LEU A 161 15.34 1.45 10.55
C LEU A 161 16.25 0.32 10.05
N LYS A 162 16.56 -0.66 10.92
CA LYS A 162 17.34 -1.84 10.54
C LYS A 162 16.66 -2.70 9.49
N ARG A 163 15.35 -2.98 9.66
CA ARG A 163 14.59 -3.84 8.74
C ARG A 163 14.34 -3.18 7.39
N LEU A 164 14.12 -1.87 7.38
CA LEU A 164 13.96 -1.05 6.19
C LEU A 164 15.30 -0.69 5.52
N SER A 165 16.43 -0.98 6.19
CA SER A 165 17.78 -0.65 5.71
C SER A 165 17.91 0.84 5.35
N THR A 166 17.44 1.72 6.24
CA THR A 166 17.40 3.17 6.05
C THR A 166 17.80 3.89 7.34
N ASP A 167 18.20 5.13 7.23
CA ASP A 167 18.55 6.00 8.35
C ASP A 167 17.36 6.81 8.90
N ARG A 168 16.23 6.84 8.17
CA ARG A 168 15.05 7.62 8.53
C ARG A 168 13.74 6.96 8.10
N ILE A 169 12.67 7.26 8.83
CA ILE A 169 11.27 7.01 8.45
C ILE A 169 10.65 8.35 8.10
N ASP A 170 10.08 8.47 6.91
CA ASP A 170 9.53 9.75 6.46
C ASP A 170 8.23 10.11 7.20
N LEU A 171 7.38 9.12 7.52
CA LEU A 171 6.15 9.33 8.30
C LEU A 171 5.89 8.14 9.23
N LEU A 172 6.01 8.36 10.53
CA LEU A 172 5.81 7.34 11.56
C LEU A 172 4.41 7.47 12.16
N TYR A 173 3.63 6.38 12.15
CA TYR A 173 2.30 6.35 12.78
C TYR A 173 2.28 5.67 14.15
N GLN A 174 1.51 6.22 15.10
CA GLN A 174 0.95 5.41 16.17
C GLN A 174 -0.17 4.56 15.58
N HIS A 175 0.01 3.23 15.52
CA HIS A 175 -0.89 2.30 14.83
C HIS A 175 -2.27 2.21 15.51
N ARG A 176 -2.28 2.20 16.85
CA ARG A 176 -3.48 2.30 17.71
C ARG A 176 -3.11 3.05 18.99
N VAL A 177 -4.03 3.83 19.49
CA VAL A 177 -3.85 4.55 20.75
C VAL A 177 -3.73 3.55 21.90
N ASP A 178 -2.72 3.75 22.73
CA ASP A 178 -2.54 3.01 23.98
C ASP A 178 -3.35 3.69 25.09
N PRO A 179 -4.34 3.02 25.70
CA PRO A 179 -5.16 3.61 26.74
C PRO A 179 -4.46 3.76 28.10
N GLU A 180 -3.21 3.30 28.21
CA GLU A 180 -2.42 3.39 29.43
C GLU A 180 -1.35 4.49 29.39
N VAL A 181 -1.10 5.07 28.21
CA VAL A 181 -0.02 6.07 28.01
C VAL A 181 -0.61 7.41 27.56
N PRO A 182 -0.37 8.51 28.28
CA PRO A 182 -0.77 9.85 27.84
C PRO A 182 -0.21 10.18 26.46
N ILE A 183 -1.03 10.78 25.62
CA ILE A 183 -0.60 11.07 24.23
C ILE A 183 0.53 12.09 24.17
N GLU A 184 0.67 12.92 25.17
CA GLU A 184 1.75 13.90 25.32
C GLU A 184 3.11 13.21 25.50
N ASP A 185 3.14 12.07 26.19
CA ASP A 185 4.37 11.27 26.35
C ASP A 185 4.75 10.56 25.06
N VAL A 186 3.75 10.06 24.31
CA VAL A 186 3.93 9.51 22.97
C VAL A 186 4.48 10.57 22.02
N ALA A 187 3.83 11.75 21.97
CA ALA A 187 4.26 12.85 21.12
C ALA A 187 5.68 13.33 21.49
N GLY A 188 6.02 13.35 22.79
CA GLY A 188 7.36 13.67 23.28
C GLY A 188 8.42 12.68 22.78
N ALA A 189 8.15 11.39 22.84
CA ALA A 189 9.08 10.36 22.34
C ALA A 189 9.28 10.45 20.81
N VAL A 190 8.19 10.70 20.06
CA VAL A 190 8.30 10.91 18.62
C VAL A 190 9.08 12.19 18.30
N LYS A 191 8.86 13.27 19.07
CA LYS A 191 9.63 14.51 18.92
C LYS A 191 11.12 14.28 19.12
N ASP A 192 11.54 13.51 20.13
CA ASP A 192 12.95 13.16 20.35
C ASP A 192 13.52 12.47 19.11
N LEU A 193 12.80 11.50 18.54
CA LEU A 193 13.21 10.79 17.30
C LEU A 193 13.27 11.71 16.07
N MET A 194 12.42 12.73 16.02
CA MET A 194 12.48 13.77 14.98
C MET A 194 13.71 14.69 15.18
N ASP A 195 13.99 15.07 16.41
CA ASP A 195 15.18 15.88 16.74
C ASP A 195 16.48 15.10 16.44
N GLU A 196 16.46 13.76 16.51
CA GLU A 196 17.55 12.86 16.11
C GLU A 196 17.62 12.63 14.57
N GLY A 197 16.66 13.11 13.80
CA GLY A 197 16.55 12.90 12.35
C GLY A 197 16.12 11.51 11.91
N LYS A 198 15.71 10.63 12.85
CA LYS A 198 15.25 9.26 12.58
C LYS A 198 13.81 9.19 12.07
N VAL A 199 13.01 10.22 12.37
CA VAL A 199 11.63 10.39 11.92
C VAL A 199 11.48 11.81 11.38
N LEU A 200 10.85 11.98 10.23
CA LEU A 200 10.66 13.31 9.63
C LEU A 200 9.27 13.89 9.89
N HIS A 201 8.26 13.03 9.91
CA HIS A 201 6.86 13.38 10.17
C HIS A 201 6.21 12.31 11.03
N TRP A 202 5.11 12.67 11.71
CA TRP A 202 4.35 11.68 12.45
C TRP A 202 2.85 11.76 12.16
N GLY A 203 2.16 10.66 12.43
CA GLY A 203 0.74 10.50 12.23
C GLY A 203 0.10 9.59 13.26
N MET A 204 -1.21 9.46 13.18
CA MET A 204 -2.00 8.62 14.06
C MET A 204 -3.00 7.79 13.26
N SER A 205 -3.34 6.60 13.77
CA SER A 205 -4.29 5.70 13.10
C SER A 205 -5.43 5.32 14.04
N GLU A 206 -6.69 5.44 13.56
CA GLU A 206 -7.91 5.00 14.27
C GLU A 206 -8.04 5.57 15.70
N MET A 207 -7.59 6.78 15.93
CA MET A 207 -7.57 7.46 17.23
C MET A 207 -8.92 8.12 17.55
N GLY A 208 -9.15 8.40 18.85
CA GLY A 208 -10.21 9.30 19.28
C GLY A 208 -9.87 10.77 19.00
N LEU A 209 -10.88 11.59 18.77
CA LEU A 209 -10.68 12.98 18.34
C LEU A 209 -10.10 13.88 19.41
N LYS A 210 -10.41 13.63 20.69
CA LYS A 210 -9.80 14.38 21.79
C LYS A 210 -8.30 14.11 21.85
N THR A 211 -7.93 12.85 21.70
CA THR A 211 -6.53 12.43 21.63
C THR A 211 -5.82 13.05 20.43
N LEU A 212 -6.44 13.07 19.24
CA LEU A 212 -5.86 13.71 18.06
C LEU A 212 -5.56 15.20 18.30
N ARG A 213 -6.51 15.95 18.87
CA ARG A 213 -6.33 17.39 19.16
C ARG A 213 -5.24 17.64 20.19
N ARG A 214 -5.17 16.84 21.25
CA ARG A 214 -4.11 16.90 22.27
C ARG A 214 -2.75 16.61 21.68
N ALA A 215 -2.65 15.54 20.89
CA ALA A 215 -1.45 15.15 20.15
C ALA A 215 -0.95 16.28 19.26
N HIS A 216 -1.85 16.81 18.42
CA HIS A 216 -1.53 17.88 17.47
C HIS A 216 -1.07 19.17 18.15
N ALA A 217 -1.61 19.48 19.35
CA ALA A 217 -1.20 20.64 20.14
C ALA A 217 0.24 20.53 20.70
N VAL A 218 0.72 19.31 20.96
CA VAL A 218 2.10 19.05 21.45
C VAL A 218 3.09 18.97 20.28
N LEU A 219 2.73 18.22 19.26
CA LEU A 219 3.53 18.00 18.06
C LEU A 219 2.59 17.92 16.86
N PRO A 220 2.68 18.83 15.88
CA PRO A 220 1.77 18.82 14.74
C PRO A 220 1.70 17.49 14.04
N VAL A 221 0.52 16.87 14.01
CA VAL A 221 0.24 15.62 13.31
C VAL A 221 0.16 15.90 11.82
N THR A 222 0.91 15.16 11.01
CA THR A 222 0.99 15.33 9.55
C THR A 222 -0.14 14.60 8.83
N ALA A 223 -0.48 13.38 9.28
CA ALA A 223 -1.52 12.59 8.65
C ALA A 223 -2.27 11.71 9.65
N VAL A 224 -3.55 11.48 9.37
CA VAL A 224 -4.40 10.48 10.01
C VAL A 224 -4.62 9.32 9.05
N GLN A 225 -4.49 8.09 9.54
CA GLN A 225 -4.77 6.89 8.76
C GLN A 225 -5.96 6.13 9.38
N SER A 226 -7.08 6.03 8.65
CA SER A 226 -8.27 5.29 9.09
C SER A 226 -8.95 4.59 7.92
N GLU A 227 -9.76 3.56 8.21
CA GLU A 227 -10.56 2.93 7.16
C GLU A 227 -11.49 3.95 6.52
N TYR A 228 -11.43 4.04 5.19
CA TYR A 228 -12.36 4.85 4.43
C TYR A 228 -12.50 4.31 3.02
N SER A 229 -13.74 4.09 2.61
CA SER A 229 -14.11 3.61 1.28
C SER A 229 -15.60 3.85 1.06
N MET A 230 -16.12 3.59 -0.14
CA MET A 230 -17.56 3.58 -0.38
C MET A 230 -18.29 2.58 0.53
N LEU A 231 -17.59 1.51 1.00
CA LEU A 231 -18.16 0.49 1.90
C LEU A 231 -18.20 0.95 3.37
N TRP A 232 -17.27 1.83 3.77
CA TRP A 232 -17.20 2.39 5.12
C TRP A 232 -16.90 3.89 5.09
N ARG A 233 -17.84 4.67 5.56
CA ARG A 233 -17.80 6.14 5.49
C ARG A 233 -17.82 6.83 6.86
N GLY A 234 -17.46 6.09 7.92
CA GLY A 234 -17.38 6.64 9.28
C GLY A 234 -16.59 7.94 9.40
N PRO A 235 -15.41 8.08 8.75
CA PRO A 235 -14.62 9.33 8.83
C PRO A 235 -15.34 10.59 8.36
N GLU A 236 -16.39 10.48 7.54
CA GLU A 236 -17.19 11.64 7.07
C GLU A 236 -17.98 12.32 8.21
N GLN A 237 -18.20 11.64 9.34
CA GLN A 237 -18.99 12.19 10.44
C GLN A 237 -18.25 13.32 11.15
N ASP A 238 -16.95 13.14 11.42
CA ASP A 238 -16.19 14.08 12.23
C ASP A 238 -14.67 14.09 11.96
N VAL A 239 -14.07 12.94 11.60
CA VAL A 239 -12.62 12.80 11.42
C VAL A 239 -12.13 13.69 10.27
N LEU A 240 -12.81 13.65 9.11
CA LEU A 240 -12.39 14.45 7.94
C LEU A 240 -12.52 15.95 8.22
N ALA A 241 -13.58 16.38 8.93
CA ALA A 241 -13.75 17.78 9.32
C ALA A 241 -12.65 18.23 10.28
N THR A 242 -12.26 17.37 11.24
CA THR A 242 -11.15 17.65 12.15
C THR A 242 -9.81 17.71 11.42
N CYS A 243 -9.57 16.83 10.47
CA CYS A 243 -8.36 16.87 9.64
C CYS A 243 -8.28 18.17 8.82
N GLU A 244 -9.39 18.59 8.22
CA GLU A 244 -9.48 19.85 7.45
C GLU A 244 -9.20 21.08 8.34
N GLU A 245 -9.81 21.13 9.52
CA GLU A 245 -9.60 22.20 10.52
C GLU A 245 -8.13 22.32 10.94
N LEU A 246 -7.45 21.20 11.16
CA LEU A 246 -6.10 21.16 11.67
C LEU A 246 -5.01 21.13 10.57
N GLY A 247 -5.39 21.10 9.30
CA GLY A 247 -4.46 20.99 8.17
C GLY A 247 -3.74 19.64 8.08
N ILE A 248 -4.39 18.56 8.54
CA ILE A 248 -3.88 17.19 8.57
C ILE A 248 -4.30 16.44 7.32
N GLY A 249 -3.36 15.71 6.67
CA GLY A 249 -3.69 14.81 5.57
C GLY A 249 -4.42 13.55 6.02
N PHE A 250 -5.08 12.87 5.09
CA PHE A 250 -5.83 11.66 5.41
C PHE A 250 -5.44 10.49 4.49
N VAL A 251 -5.18 9.34 5.08
CA VAL A 251 -4.73 8.14 4.38
C VAL A 251 -5.72 7.00 4.59
N PRO A 252 -6.61 6.74 3.60
CA PRO A 252 -7.53 5.61 3.66
C PRO A 252 -6.80 4.27 3.62
N TRP A 253 -6.93 3.43 4.67
CA TRP A 253 -6.61 2.01 4.56
C TRP A 253 -7.85 1.22 4.15
N SER A 254 -7.67 0.03 3.57
CA SER A 254 -8.71 -0.78 2.92
C SER A 254 -9.60 0.02 1.94
N PRO A 255 -9.03 0.86 1.07
CA PRO A 255 -9.79 1.76 0.21
C PRO A 255 -10.71 1.03 -0.78
N LEU A 256 -10.46 -0.26 -1.03
CA LEU A 256 -11.27 -1.15 -1.86
C LEU A 256 -12.18 -2.09 -1.05
N GLY A 257 -12.38 -1.82 0.26
CA GLY A 257 -13.21 -2.65 1.12
C GLY A 257 -12.72 -4.11 1.14
N VAL A 258 -11.42 -4.32 1.36
CA VAL A 258 -10.75 -5.64 1.35
C VAL A 258 -11.05 -6.49 0.08
N GLY A 259 -11.17 -5.82 -1.07
CA GLY A 259 -11.46 -6.41 -2.37
C GLY A 259 -12.94 -6.49 -2.75
N PHE A 260 -13.85 -6.01 -1.90
CA PHE A 260 -15.28 -5.99 -2.19
C PHE A 260 -15.64 -5.12 -3.40
N LEU A 261 -15.04 -3.93 -3.47
CA LEU A 261 -15.34 -2.94 -4.51
C LEU A 261 -14.71 -3.25 -5.87
N ASN A 262 -13.85 -4.29 -5.97
CA ASN A 262 -13.33 -4.77 -7.25
C ASN A 262 -14.36 -5.58 -8.06
N GLY A 263 -15.49 -5.94 -7.44
CA GLY A 263 -16.55 -6.72 -8.08
C GLY A 263 -16.26 -8.22 -8.22
N ALA A 264 -15.20 -8.73 -7.59
CA ALA A 264 -14.86 -10.16 -7.57
C ALA A 264 -15.66 -10.97 -6.54
N ILE A 265 -16.29 -10.31 -5.57
CA ILE A 265 -17.11 -10.93 -4.53
C ILE A 265 -18.57 -10.93 -4.98
N ASP A 266 -19.23 -12.10 -4.91
CA ASP A 266 -20.63 -12.30 -5.24
C ASP A 266 -21.40 -12.95 -4.06
N ALA A 267 -22.71 -13.16 -4.20
CA ALA A 267 -23.55 -13.75 -3.18
C ALA A 267 -23.18 -15.21 -2.80
N ARG A 268 -22.42 -15.90 -3.66
CA ARG A 268 -21.95 -17.27 -3.44
C ARG A 268 -20.55 -17.31 -2.85
N THR A 269 -19.85 -16.18 -2.80
CA THR A 269 -18.51 -16.10 -2.24
C THR A 269 -18.52 -16.58 -0.78
N ARG A 270 -17.58 -17.46 -0.46
CA ARG A 270 -17.30 -17.92 0.90
C ARG A 270 -15.81 -17.75 1.13
N PHE A 271 -15.46 -17.22 2.28
CA PHE A 271 -14.08 -17.02 2.67
C PHE A 271 -13.56 -18.26 3.40
N ALA A 272 -12.31 -18.62 3.16
CA ALA A 272 -11.67 -19.74 3.83
C ALA A 272 -11.49 -19.45 5.34
N GLU A 273 -11.34 -20.51 6.12
CA GLU A 273 -10.93 -20.40 7.51
C GLU A 273 -9.57 -19.68 7.61
N GLY A 274 -9.45 -18.71 8.53
CA GLY A 274 -8.26 -17.86 8.67
C GLY A 274 -8.23 -16.65 7.74
N ASP A 275 -9.14 -16.53 6.78
CA ASP A 275 -9.31 -15.29 6.03
C ASP A 275 -10.06 -14.27 6.91
N PHE A 276 -9.42 -13.11 7.14
CA PHE A 276 -9.96 -12.07 8.02
C PHE A 276 -11.38 -11.62 7.60
N ARG A 277 -11.69 -11.64 6.32
CA ARG A 277 -13.00 -11.28 5.78
C ARG A 277 -14.12 -12.19 6.29
N SER A 278 -13.81 -13.44 6.64
CA SER A 278 -14.78 -14.37 7.25
C SER A 278 -15.28 -13.91 8.62
N LEU A 279 -14.54 -13.00 9.27
CA LEU A 279 -14.87 -12.47 10.60
C LEU A 279 -15.62 -11.14 10.55
N GLU A 280 -15.69 -10.48 9.37
CA GLU A 280 -16.38 -9.20 9.24
C GLU A 280 -17.88 -9.39 9.03
N GLY A 281 -18.71 -8.73 9.84
CA GLY A 281 -20.18 -8.82 9.78
C GLY A 281 -20.75 -8.47 8.41
N ARG A 282 -20.16 -7.50 7.71
CA ARG A 282 -20.61 -7.04 6.38
C ARG A 282 -20.47 -8.09 5.28
N PHE A 283 -19.67 -9.15 5.48
CA PHE A 283 -19.49 -10.25 4.53
C PHE A 283 -20.17 -11.54 4.95
N GLN A 284 -20.89 -11.55 6.06
CA GLN A 284 -21.66 -12.72 6.47
C GLN A 284 -22.78 -13.03 5.46
N PRO A 285 -23.15 -14.29 5.29
CA PRO A 285 -24.14 -14.74 4.30
C PRO A 285 -25.49 -14.00 4.35
N GLU A 286 -25.92 -13.54 5.52
CA GLU A 286 -27.14 -12.77 5.72
C GLU A 286 -27.02 -11.31 5.27
N ASN A 287 -25.85 -10.72 5.30
CA ASN A 287 -25.60 -9.31 4.96
C ASN A 287 -25.06 -9.12 3.54
N LEU A 288 -24.21 -10.04 3.09
CA LEU A 288 -23.51 -9.94 1.81
C LEU A 288 -24.45 -9.71 0.61
N PRO A 289 -25.57 -10.43 0.42
CA PRO A 289 -26.47 -10.20 -0.70
C PRO A 289 -27.03 -8.78 -0.75
N HIS A 290 -27.31 -8.18 0.41
CA HIS A 290 -27.79 -6.80 0.51
C HIS A 290 -26.70 -5.80 0.10
N ASN A 291 -25.48 -6.02 0.59
CA ASN A 291 -24.36 -5.11 0.36
C ASN A 291 -23.87 -5.12 -1.10
N LEU A 292 -24.17 -6.17 -1.87
CA LEU A 292 -23.83 -6.25 -3.31
C LEU A 292 -24.47 -5.14 -4.15
N ALA A 293 -25.51 -4.46 -3.67
CA ALA A 293 -26.05 -3.27 -4.33
C ALA A 293 -24.99 -2.20 -4.56
N LEU A 294 -24.04 -2.06 -3.63
CA LEU A 294 -22.90 -1.14 -3.79
C LEU A 294 -21.95 -1.60 -4.90
N VAL A 295 -21.69 -2.89 -4.99
CA VAL A 295 -20.82 -3.44 -6.06
C VAL A 295 -21.45 -3.21 -7.43
N GLU A 296 -22.76 -3.41 -7.56
CA GLU A 296 -23.48 -3.16 -8.82
C GLU A 296 -23.49 -1.66 -9.19
N LEU A 297 -23.61 -0.77 -8.21
CA LEU A 297 -23.47 0.67 -8.45
C LEU A 297 -22.07 0.99 -9.01
N VAL A 298 -21.00 0.48 -8.39
CA VAL A 298 -19.61 0.72 -8.82
C VAL A 298 -19.35 0.14 -10.20
N LYS A 299 -19.87 -1.06 -10.52
CA LYS A 299 -19.77 -1.68 -11.85
C LYS A 299 -20.47 -0.83 -12.93
N ASN A 300 -21.65 -0.30 -12.64
CA ASN A 300 -22.37 0.56 -13.58
C ASN A 300 -21.56 1.83 -13.90
N TRP A 301 -20.95 2.43 -12.90
CA TRP A 301 -20.05 3.58 -13.10
C TRP A 301 -18.77 3.19 -13.84
N ALA A 302 -18.22 2.00 -13.59
CA ALA A 302 -17.08 1.48 -14.32
C ALA A 302 -17.37 1.36 -15.83
N VAL A 303 -18.52 0.81 -16.18
CA VAL A 303 -18.99 0.75 -17.59
C VAL A 303 -19.15 2.15 -18.17
N ARG A 304 -19.80 3.07 -17.45
CA ARG A 304 -20.02 4.48 -17.89
C ARG A 304 -18.69 5.20 -18.19
N LYS A 305 -17.65 4.95 -17.37
CA LYS A 305 -16.34 5.59 -17.50
C LYS A 305 -15.33 4.80 -18.36
N GLY A 306 -15.65 3.58 -18.78
CA GLY A 306 -14.72 2.71 -19.50
C GLY A 306 -13.54 2.26 -18.64
N MET A 307 -13.76 2.09 -17.32
CA MET A 307 -12.75 1.78 -16.31
C MET A 307 -13.10 0.50 -15.57
N GLN A 308 -12.19 0.04 -14.68
CA GLN A 308 -12.47 -1.08 -13.79
C GLN A 308 -13.17 -0.59 -12.50
N PRO A 309 -13.96 -1.45 -11.83
CA PRO A 309 -14.66 -1.08 -10.59
C PRO A 309 -13.74 -0.54 -9.51
N GLY A 310 -12.58 -1.16 -9.29
CA GLY A 310 -11.59 -0.71 -8.31
C GLY A 310 -11.06 0.69 -8.60
N GLN A 311 -10.91 1.04 -9.87
CA GLN A 311 -10.48 2.38 -10.29
C GLN A 311 -11.52 3.45 -9.95
N ILE A 312 -12.81 3.16 -10.13
CA ILE A 312 -13.91 4.05 -9.74
C ILE A 312 -13.90 4.28 -8.23
N ALA A 313 -13.76 3.22 -7.43
CA ALA A 313 -13.75 3.32 -5.98
C ALA A 313 -12.57 4.15 -5.44
N LEU A 314 -11.37 3.98 -6.00
CA LEU A 314 -10.18 4.76 -5.63
C LEU A 314 -10.29 6.22 -6.08
N ALA A 315 -10.75 6.46 -7.31
CA ALA A 315 -10.94 7.81 -7.83
C ALA A 315 -11.99 8.58 -7.04
N TRP A 316 -13.08 7.91 -6.62
CA TRP A 316 -14.09 8.50 -5.74
C TRP A 316 -13.47 8.99 -4.42
N LEU A 317 -12.61 8.19 -3.77
CA LEU A 317 -11.88 8.59 -2.57
C LEU A 317 -11.03 9.83 -2.81
N MET A 318 -10.28 9.84 -3.91
CA MET A 318 -9.42 10.96 -4.27
C MET A 318 -10.22 12.23 -4.61
N ALA A 319 -11.45 12.10 -5.08
CA ALA A 319 -12.34 13.22 -5.38
C ALA A 319 -12.97 13.85 -4.11
N GLN A 320 -12.99 13.14 -2.97
CA GLN A 320 -13.60 13.69 -1.75
C GLN A 320 -12.85 14.90 -1.21
N LYS A 321 -11.51 14.86 -1.18
CA LYS A 321 -10.66 15.98 -0.73
C LYS A 321 -9.28 15.89 -1.39
N PRO A 322 -8.61 17.03 -1.66
CA PRO A 322 -7.29 17.05 -2.30
C PRO A 322 -6.15 16.52 -1.39
N TRP A 323 -6.41 16.38 -0.10
CA TRP A 323 -5.48 15.87 0.91
C TRP A 323 -5.77 14.42 1.34
N ILE A 324 -6.57 13.68 0.56
CA ILE A 324 -6.81 12.25 0.74
C ILE A 324 -5.92 11.46 -0.21
N VAL A 325 -5.14 10.52 0.33
CA VAL A 325 -4.22 9.66 -0.42
C VAL A 325 -4.47 8.20 -0.05
N PRO A 326 -5.21 7.43 -0.86
CA PRO A 326 -5.49 6.02 -0.59
C PRO A 326 -4.23 5.16 -0.78
N ILE A 327 -4.15 4.08 0.03
CA ILE A 327 -3.04 3.12 0.02
C ILE A 327 -3.52 1.69 -0.28
N PRO A 328 -4.07 1.41 -1.47
CA PRO A 328 -4.46 0.05 -1.81
C PRO A 328 -3.25 -0.89 -1.78
N GLY A 329 -3.43 -2.08 -1.16
CA GLY A 329 -2.42 -3.13 -1.11
C GLY A 329 -2.79 -4.30 -2.01
N THR A 330 -1.79 -4.90 -2.67
CA THR A 330 -1.97 -6.09 -3.50
C THR A 330 -0.68 -6.90 -3.60
N THR A 331 -0.82 -8.19 -3.91
CA THR A 331 0.27 -9.12 -4.24
C THR A 331 0.27 -9.49 -5.73
N GLN A 332 -0.51 -8.79 -6.56
CA GLN A 332 -0.65 -9.08 -7.99
C GLN A 332 -0.30 -7.84 -8.81
N MET A 333 0.61 -8.01 -9.78
CA MET A 333 1.06 -6.94 -10.66
C MET A 333 -0.10 -6.27 -11.42
N ALA A 334 -1.01 -7.05 -11.96
CA ALA A 334 -2.15 -6.52 -12.70
C ALA A 334 -3.04 -5.62 -11.82
N HIS A 335 -3.31 -6.02 -10.58
CA HIS A 335 -4.08 -5.19 -9.65
C HIS A 335 -3.33 -3.93 -9.22
N MET A 336 -2.01 -4.00 -9.08
CA MET A 336 -1.21 -2.81 -8.78
C MET A 336 -1.31 -1.77 -9.90
N LEU A 337 -1.15 -2.20 -11.15
CA LEU A 337 -1.29 -1.33 -12.32
C LEU A 337 -2.71 -0.78 -12.48
N GLU A 338 -3.73 -1.62 -12.21
CA GLU A 338 -5.13 -1.18 -12.16
C GLU A 338 -5.35 -0.09 -11.11
N ASN A 339 -4.83 -0.30 -9.88
CA ASN A 339 -4.94 0.69 -8.81
C ASN A 339 -4.30 2.03 -9.19
N ILE A 340 -3.10 2.02 -9.76
CA ILE A 340 -2.42 3.23 -10.24
C ILE A 340 -3.25 3.92 -11.33
N GLY A 341 -3.83 3.18 -12.24
CA GLY A 341 -4.68 3.69 -13.31
C GLY A 341 -5.93 4.45 -12.80
N SER A 342 -6.28 4.35 -11.51
CA SER A 342 -7.37 5.12 -10.92
C SER A 342 -7.15 6.63 -10.95
N THR A 343 -5.90 7.08 -11.02
CA THR A 343 -5.54 8.50 -11.09
C THR A 343 -5.93 9.16 -12.41
N ALA A 344 -6.19 8.36 -13.44
CA ALA A 344 -6.67 8.84 -14.75
C ALA A 344 -8.21 8.95 -14.82
N VAL A 345 -8.94 8.56 -13.78
CA VAL A 345 -10.40 8.68 -13.75
C VAL A 345 -10.78 10.10 -13.36
N GLU A 346 -11.46 10.79 -14.24
CA GLU A 346 -11.98 12.13 -14.02
C GLU A 346 -13.49 12.09 -13.80
N PHE A 347 -13.98 12.80 -12.80
CA PHE A 347 -15.39 13.07 -12.57
C PHE A 347 -15.68 14.55 -12.77
N THR A 348 -16.83 14.89 -13.38
CA THR A 348 -17.36 16.25 -13.27
C THR A 348 -17.98 16.46 -11.88
N ASP A 349 -18.23 17.72 -11.51
CA ASP A 349 -18.89 18.05 -10.24
C ASP A 349 -20.28 17.39 -10.13
N GLU A 350 -21.01 17.32 -11.25
CA GLU A 350 -22.31 16.67 -11.33
C GLU A 350 -22.20 15.14 -11.14
N GLU A 351 -21.19 14.52 -11.77
CA GLU A 351 -20.96 13.09 -11.68
C GLU A 351 -20.57 12.67 -10.26
N ILE A 352 -19.68 13.41 -9.60
CA ILE A 352 -19.31 13.09 -8.22
C ILE A 352 -20.49 13.28 -7.27
N ALA A 353 -21.29 14.31 -7.46
CA ALA A 353 -22.51 14.55 -6.67
C ALA A 353 -23.56 13.44 -6.89
N GLU A 354 -23.75 12.96 -8.14
CA GLU A 354 -24.63 11.84 -8.47
C GLU A 354 -24.15 10.55 -7.79
N LEU A 355 -22.85 10.25 -7.92
CA LEU A 355 -22.25 9.05 -7.32
C LEU A 355 -22.34 9.08 -5.78
N ASP A 356 -21.99 10.20 -5.15
CA ASP A 356 -22.10 10.40 -3.71
C ASP A 356 -23.53 10.18 -3.20
N LYS A 357 -24.51 10.74 -3.89
CA LYS A 357 -25.93 10.55 -3.55
C LYS A 357 -26.33 9.08 -3.64
N ALA A 358 -25.89 8.38 -4.69
CA ALA A 358 -26.20 6.97 -4.87
C ALA A 358 -25.52 6.08 -3.82
N VAL A 359 -24.25 6.34 -3.48
CA VAL A 359 -23.53 5.64 -2.41
C VAL A 359 -24.19 5.86 -1.06
N ARG A 360 -24.62 7.10 -0.76
CA ARG A 360 -25.31 7.44 0.50
C ARG A 360 -26.68 6.77 0.64
N ALA A 361 -27.34 6.46 -0.47
CA ALA A 361 -28.65 5.79 -0.47
C ALA A 361 -28.56 4.28 -0.13
N ILE A 362 -27.35 3.70 -0.22
CA ILE A 362 -27.12 2.28 0.09
C ILE A 362 -26.71 2.15 1.55
N GLU A 363 -27.58 1.50 2.35
CA GLU A 363 -27.26 1.14 3.74
C GLU A 363 -26.45 -0.15 3.76
N ILE A 364 -25.24 -0.10 4.32
CA ILE A 364 -24.40 -1.29 4.48
C ILE A 364 -24.83 -2.05 5.74
N LYS A 365 -25.08 -3.35 5.59
CA LYS A 365 -25.49 -4.27 6.67
C LYS A 365 -24.27 -5.00 7.25
N GLY A 366 -24.30 -5.21 8.56
CA GLY A 366 -23.28 -5.93 9.31
C GLY A 366 -22.17 -5.04 9.87
N ALA A 367 -21.50 -5.55 10.91
CA ALA A 367 -20.43 -4.83 11.58
C ALA A 367 -19.22 -4.65 10.66
N ARG A 368 -18.56 -3.48 10.78
CA ARG A 368 -17.36 -3.10 10.04
C ARG A 368 -16.18 -4.05 10.30
N LEU A 369 -15.91 -4.29 11.56
CA LEU A 369 -14.76 -5.07 12.04
C LEU A 369 -15.24 -6.07 13.11
N PRO A 370 -14.48 -7.14 13.36
CA PRO A 370 -14.68 -7.96 14.55
C PRO A 370 -14.54 -7.12 15.82
N ASP A 371 -15.31 -7.44 16.87
CA ASP A 371 -15.40 -6.65 18.10
C ASP A 371 -14.05 -6.34 18.73
N VAL A 372 -13.14 -7.31 18.74
CA VAL A 372 -11.78 -7.13 19.30
C VAL A 372 -10.98 -6.07 18.54
N VAL A 373 -11.16 -5.99 17.22
CA VAL A 373 -10.47 -4.99 16.38
C VAL A 373 -11.18 -3.64 16.46
N GLN A 374 -12.52 -3.66 16.47
CA GLN A 374 -13.35 -2.45 16.61
C GLN A 374 -13.06 -1.74 17.94
N ALA A 375 -12.83 -2.46 19.02
CA ALA A 375 -12.50 -1.91 20.35
C ALA A 375 -11.16 -1.15 20.37
N MET A 376 -10.33 -1.28 19.32
CA MET A 376 -9.08 -0.54 19.18
C MET A 376 -9.23 0.75 18.34
N SER A 377 -10.43 1.03 17.82
CA SER A 377 -10.73 2.23 17.03
C SER A 377 -11.44 3.28 17.87
N GLY A 378 -11.14 4.55 17.65
CA GLY A 378 -11.74 5.67 18.39
C GLY A 378 -11.31 5.76 19.86
N VAL A 379 -10.22 5.10 20.23
CA VAL A 379 -9.72 5.07 21.61
C VAL A 379 -9.12 6.43 21.99
N GLU A 380 -9.45 6.88 23.19
CA GLU A 380 -8.85 8.08 23.79
C GLU A 380 -7.70 7.71 24.74
N ALA A 381 -6.60 8.42 24.65
CA ALA A 381 -5.49 8.32 25.57
C ALA A 381 -5.83 8.95 26.93
N PRO A 382 -5.29 8.45 28.06
CA PRO A 382 -5.53 9.03 29.37
C PRO A 382 -4.98 10.46 29.45
N GLU A 383 -5.52 11.25 30.36
CA GLU A 383 -4.99 12.58 30.67
C GLU A 383 -3.61 12.45 31.32
N LYS A 384 -2.71 13.37 31.00
CA LYS A 384 -1.43 13.46 31.66
C LYS A 384 -1.63 14.03 33.05
N SER A 385 -1.28 13.26 34.07
CA SER A 385 -1.37 13.67 35.49
C SER A 385 -0.37 14.77 35.85
#